data_cf0a492a3dd69a16b24e4b40bb0b146e
#
_entry.id   cf0a492a3dd69a16b24e4b40bb0b146e
#
_cell.length_a   1.000
_cell.length_b   1.000
_cell.length_c   1.000
_cell.angle_alpha   90.00
_cell.angle_beta   90.00
_cell.angle_gamma   90.00
#
_symmetry.space_group_name_H-M   'P 1'
#
loop_
_entity.id
_entity.type
_entity.pdbx_description
1 polymer ?
#
loop_
_entity_poly.entity_id
_entity_poly.type
_entity_poly.pdbx_seq_one_letter_code
_entity_poly.pdbx_strand_id
1 'polypeptide(L)'
;HRYTQKQDIEVSGLLTAIMSFGNRKQILKKADGLHGLMGASPYRYVLSCRWKEDFLPTDRSSFYRMLSHADFYTYFARLHAAYTRFDSLEDALSVYPGTPMEKLCAFLEVSAKSPQKKLNMFLRWMIRKESEVDFGIWKSFDRRDLLIPLDTHVCRVAYLLGLTDTETFSLKNARNI
;
A
#
# COMPACT_ATOMS: atom_id res chain seq x y z
N HIS A 1 -4.03 -2.33 16.34
CA HIS A 1 -2.68 -2.44 15.77
C HIS A 1 -2.07 -3.79 16.18
N ARG A 2 -1.70 -4.64 15.19
CA ARG A 2 -1.17 -6.00 15.43
C ARG A 2 0.34 -5.98 15.72
N TYR A 3 1.06 -5.00 15.16
CA TYR A 3 2.52 -4.87 15.22
C TYR A 3 2.92 -3.52 15.79
N THR A 4 4.09 -3.47 16.44
CA THR A 4 4.66 -2.25 17.03
C THR A 4 5.94 -1.81 16.35
N GLN A 5 6.69 -2.74 15.74
CA GLN A 5 7.91 -2.43 14.98
C GLN A 5 7.55 -1.75 13.65
N LYS A 6 8.25 -0.67 13.31
CA LYS A 6 8.00 0.13 12.10
C LYS A 6 7.96 -0.73 10.84
N GLN A 7 8.97 -1.57 10.62
CA GLN A 7 9.08 -2.41 9.43
C GLN A 7 7.96 -3.45 9.33
N ASP A 8 7.52 -4.00 10.45
CA ASP A 8 6.38 -4.94 10.49
C ASP A 8 5.07 -4.23 10.08
N ILE A 9 4.88 -2.98 10.56
CA ILE A 9 3.72 -2.15 10.19
C ILE A 9 3.77 -1.80 8.70
N GLU A 10 4.95 -1.45 8.17
CA GLU A 10 5.15 -1.13 6.74
C GLU A 10 4.79 -2.31 5.84
N VAL A 11 5.33 -3.51 6.12
CA VAL A 11 5.05 -4.73 5.35
C VAL A 11 3.57 -5.09 5.41
N SER A 12 3.04 -5.20 6.63
CA SER A 12 1.64 -5.55 6.88
C SER A 12 0.69 -4.52 6.23
N GLY A 13 0.97 -3.24 6.41
CA GLY A 13 0.16 -2.14 5.89
C GLY A 13 0.14 -2.12 4.36
N LEU A 14 1.30 -2.23 3.71
CA LEU A 14 1.39 -2.23 2.24
C LEU A 14 0.62 -3.39 1.62
N LEU A 15 0.88 -4.62 2.08
CA LEU A 15 0.23 -5.80 1.54
C LEU A 15 -1.29 -5.81 1.80
N THR A 16 -1.72 -5.33 2.97
CA THR A 16 -3.15 -5.16 3.28
C THR A 16 -3.79 -4.10 2.39
N ALA A 17 -3.13 -2.98 2.15
CA ALA A 17 -3.63 -1.93 1.26
C ALA A 17 -3.78 -2.42 -0.18
N ILE A 18 -2.79 -3.17 -0.70
CA ILE A 18 -2.84 -3.79 -2.03
C ILE A 18 -4.07 -4.69 -2.18
N MET A 19 -4.46 -5.42 -1.14
CA MET A 19 -5.66 -6.28 -1.13
C MET A 19 -6.97 -5.52 -0.82
N SER A 20 -6.93 -4.25 -0.47
CA SER A 20 -8.10 -3.49 0.01
C SER A 20 -9.04 -3.08 -1.13
N PHE A 21 -9.64 -4.07 -1.81
CA PHE A 21 -10.68 -3.88 -2.81
C PHE A 21 -11.66 -5.06 -2.82
N GLY A 22 -12.92 -4.76 -3.10
CA GLY A 22 -14.02 -5.74 -3.09
C GLY A 22 -14.70 -5.85 -1.73
N ASN A 23 -15.13 -7.04 -1.35
CA ASN A 23 -15.93 -7.27 -0.15
C ASN A 23 -15.05 -7.23 1.12
N ARG A 24 -15.41 -6.39 2.10
CA ARG A 24 -14.65 -6.20 3.35
C ARG A 24 -14.40 -7.51 4.11
N LYS A 25 -15.39 -8.39 4.19
CA LYS A 25 -15.27 -9.67 4.91
C LYS A 25 -14.21 -10.58 4.27
N GLN A 26 -14.17 -10.59 2.93
CA GLN A 26 -13.15 -11.35 2.19
C GLN A 26 -11.76 -10.72 2.34
N ILE A 27 -11.65 -9.38 2.32
CA ILE A 27 -10.39 -8.67 2.56
C ILE A 27 -9.81 -9.07 3.91
N LEU A 28 -10.60 -8.96 4.99
CA LEU A 28 -10.17 -9.30 6.34
C LEU A 28 -9.72 -10.77 6.44
N LYS A 29 -10.52 -11.71 5.92
CA LYS A 29 -10.17 -13.14 5.92
C LYS A 29 -8.85 -13.41 5.21
N LYS A 30 -8.62 -12.79 4.05
CA LYS A 30 -7.37 -12.98 3.30
C LYS A 30 -6.17 -12.28 3.94
N ALA A 31 -6.38 -11.08 4.48
CA ALA A 31 -5.35 -10.38 5.23
C ALA A 31 -4.92 -11.18 6.48
N ASP A 32 -5.88 -11.75 7.22
CA ASP A 32 -5.59 -12.62 8.37
C ASP A 32 -4.81 -13.88 7.96
N GLY A 33 -5.18 -14.50 6.86
CA GLY A 33 -4.43 -15.64 6.30
C GLY A 33 -2.98 -15.27 5.94
N LEU A 34 -2.78 -14.12 5.25
CA LEU A 34 -1.45 -13.62 4.92
C LEU A 34 -0.64 -13.28 6.17
N HIS A 35 -1.25 -12.64 7.17
CA HIS A 35 -0.60 -12.36 8.44
C HIS A 35 -0.25 -13.65 9.22
N GLY A 36 -1.06 -14.71 9.07
CA GLY A 36 -0.75 -16.04 9.60
C GLY A 36 0.53 -16.62 9.00
N LEU A 37 0.73 -16.51 7.68
CA LEU A 37 1.96 -16.93 7.01
C LEU A 37 3.18 -16.12 7.48
N MET A 38 3.04 -14.80 7.59
CA MET A 38 4.12 -13.91 8.05
C MET A 38 4.43 -14.05 9.54
N GLY A 39 3.50 -14.57 10.34
CA GLY A 39 3.68 -14.82 11.77
C GLY A 39 3.84 -13.55 12.62
N ALA A 40 4.67 -13.65 13.64
CA ALA A 40 4.88 -12.58 14.63
C ALA A 40 5.63 -11.37 14.07
N SER A 41 6.42 -11.51 13.00
CA SER A 41 7.18 -10.43 12.37
C SER A 41 7.18 -10.56 10.86
N PRO A 42 6.31 -9.82 10.15
CA PRO A 42 6.32 -9.67 8.69
C PRO A 42 7.69 -9.27 8.13
N TYR A 43 8.41 -8.39 8.81
CA TYR A 43 9.74 -7.97 8.42
C TYR A 43 10.74 -9.13 8.41
N ARG A 44 10.77 -9.96 9.48
CA ARG A 44 11.62 -11.15 9.52
C ARG A 44 11.23 -12.18 8.47
N TYR A 45 9.94 -12.34 8.21
CA TYR A 45 9.45 -13.20 7.14
C TYR A 45 9.98 -12.76 5.77
N VAL A 46 10.00 -11.44 5.51
CA VAL A 46 10.59 -10.88 4.28
C VAL A 46 12.09 -11.17 4.21
N LEU A 47 12.84 -10.84 5.27
CA LEU A 47 14.31 -11.01 5.28
C LEU A 47 14.77 -12.46 5.21
N SER A 48 14.04 -13.37 5.82
CA SER A 48 14.36 -14.82 5.81
C SER A 48 14.12 -15.50 4.45
N CYS A 49 13.53 -14.79 3.50
CA CYS A 49 13.12 -15.34 2.20
C CYS A 49 12.12 -16.52 2.26
N ARG A 50 11.46 -16.79 3.40
CA ARG A 50 10.47 -17.88 3.54
C ARG A 50 9.29 -17.72 2.56
N TRP A 51 8.96 -16.49 2.18
CA TRP A 51 7.96 -16.20 1.16
C TRP A 51 8.21 -16.89 -0.19
N LYS A 52 9.44 -17.35 -0.48
CA LYS A 52 9.76 -18.09 -1.71
C LYS A 52 9.21 -19.52 -1.68
N GLU A 53 8.93 -20.06 -0.50
CA GLU A 53 8.29 -21.36 -0.31
C GLU A 53 6.76 -21.25 -0.42
N ASP A 54 6.19 -20.12 0.07
CA ASP A 54 4.76 -19.88 0.09
C ASP A 54 4.21 -19.30 -1.22
N PHE A 55 5.05 -18.60 -1.99
CA PHE A 55 4.71 -17.95 -3.25
C PHE A 55 5.71 -18.28 -4.33
N LEU A 56 5.25 -18.74 -5.50
CA LEU A 56 6.12 -19.06 -6.64
C LEU A 56 5.98 -18.01 -7.74
N PRO A 57 7.07 -17.61 -8.43
CA PRO A 57 7.02 -16.60 -9.48
C PRO A 57 6.23 -17.06 -10.71
N THR A 58 6.03 -18.35 -10.87
CA THR A 58 5.29 -18.98 -11.97
C THR A 58 3.83 -19.26 -11.64
N ASP A 59 3.43 -19.17 -10.36
CA ASP A 59 2.06 -19.48 -9.94
C ASP A 59 1.11 -18.32 -10.25
N ARG A 60 0.35 -18.45 -11.32
CA ARG A 60 -0.67 -17.51 -11.79
C ARG A 60 -2.05 -17.73 -11.17
N SER A 61 -2.20 -18.72 -10.29
CA SER A 61 -3.46 -18.94 -9.57
C SER A 61 -3.78 -17.74 -8.67
N SER A 62 -5.07 -17.48 -8.48
CA SER A 62 -5.53 -16.34 -7.68
C SER A 62 -5.21 -16.53 -6.20
N PHE A 63 -4.41 -15.65 -5.64
CA PHE A 63 -4.30 -15.50 -4.20
C PHE A 63 -5.50 -14.71 -3.65
N TYR A 64 -5.80 -13.56 -4.27
CA TYR A 64 -6.95 -12.74 -3.93
C TYR A 64 -7.51 -12.02 -5.16
N ARG A 65 -8.68 -12.44 -5.65
CA ARG A 65 -9.35 -11.87 -6.82
C ARG A 65 -8.41 -11.86 -8.04
N MET A 66 -8.03 -10.68 -8.54
CA MET A 66 -7.12 -10.53 -9.67
C MET A 66 -5.63 -10.59 -9.29
N LEU A 67 -5.30 -10.66 -8.00
CA LEU A 67 -3.93 -10.78 -7.53
C LEU A 67 -3.54 -12.26 -7.44
N SER A 68 -2.51 -12.66 -8.15
CA SER A 68 -1.96 -14.02 -8.16
C SER A 68 -0.92 -14.24 -7.07
N HIS A 69 -0.54 -15.50 -6.83
CA HIS A 69 0.63 -15.82 -5.99
C HIS A 69 1.92 -15.24 -6.57
N ALA A 70 2.08 -15.20 -7.89
CA ALA A 70 3.24 -14.57 -8.55
C ALA A 70 3.31 -13.06 -8.31
N ASP A 71 2.16 -12.35 -8.17
CA ASP A 71 2.16 -10.94 -7.80
C ASP A 71 2.69 -10.75 -6.37
N PHE A 72 2.26 -11.60 -5.42
CA PHE A 72 2.78 -11.57 -4.05
C PHE A 72 4.26 -11.94 -3.98
N TYR A 73 4.73 -12.91 -4.77
CA TYR A 73 6.16 -13.17 -4.92
C TYR A 73 6.92 -11.89 -5.30
N THR A 74 6.41 -11.16 -6.29
CA THR A 74 7.02 -9.91 -6.74
C THR A 74 7.04 -8.83 -5.66
N TYR A 75 5.93 -8.66 -4.90
CA TYR A 75 5.88 -7.69 -3.79
C TYR A 75 6.87 -8.06 -2.69
N PHE A 76 6.96 -9.32 -2.29
CA PHE A 76 7.93 -9.77 -1.31
C PHE A 76 9.37 -9.62 -1.79
N ALA A 77 9.67 -9.92 -3.06
CA ALA A 77 11.00 -9.74 -3.64
C ALA A 77 11.45 -8.27 -3.59
N ARG A 78 10.55 -7.33 -3.89
CA ARG A 78 10.81 -5.88 -3.80
C ARG A 78 11.04 -5.42 -2.37
N LEU A 79 10.19 -5.86 -1.43
CA LEU A 79 10.36 -5.58 -0.02
C LEU A 79 11.68 -6.13 0.51
N HIS A 80 12.05 -7.37 0.14
CA HIS A 80 13.33 -7.95 0.51
C HIS A 80 14.51 -7.13 -0.03
N ALA A 81 14.49 -6.74 -1.30
CA ALA A 81 15.53 -5.90 -1.91
C ALA A 81 15.62 -4.52 -1.25
N ALA A 82 14.50 -3.94 -0.81
CA ALA A 82 14.49 -2.69 -0.07
C ALA A 82 15.14 -2.85 1.31
N TYR A 83 14.67 -3.79 2.11
CA TYR A 83 15.15 -3.98 3.49
C TYR A 83 16.55 -4.57 3.61
N THR A 84 17.13 -5.11 2.55
CA THR A 84 18.55 -5.48 2.51
C THR A 84 19.48 -4.28 2.30
N ARG A 85 18.94 -3.12 1.88
CA ARG A 85 19.71 -1.92 1.55
C ARG A 85 19.36 -0.71 2.40
N PHE A 86 18.18 -0.69 3.02
CA PHE A 86 17.64 0.43 3.77
C PHE A 86 17.01 -0.06 5.07
N ASP A 87 17.03 0.80 6.08
CA ASP A 87 16.49 0.47 7.41
C ASP A 87 14.95 0.42 7.43
N SER A 88 14.29 1.11 6.49
CA SER A 88 12.83 1.15 6.38
C SER A 88 12.36 1.28 4.93
N LEU A 89 11.08 0.98 4.68
CA LEU A 89 10.46 1.25 3.39
C LEU A 89 10.39 2.76 3.13
N GLU A 90 10.21 3.59 4.17
CA GLU A 90 10.28 5.04 4.07
C GLU A 90 11.61 5.51 3.47
N ASP A 91 12.73 4.98 3.98
CA ASP A 91 14.08 5.29 3.49
C ASP A 91 14.28 4.77 2.06
N ALA A 92 13.80 3.57 1.77
CA ALA A 92 13.87 3.01 0.42
C ALA A 92 13.09 3.84 -0.61
N LEU A 93 11.98 4.46 -0.22
CA LEU A 93 11.24 5.35 -1.11
C LEU A 93 11.92 6.70 -1.32
N SER A 94 12.78 7.14 -0.40
CA SER A 94 13.46 8.44 -0.49
C SER A 94 14.34 8.59 -1.74
N VAL A 95 14.87 7.48 -2.26
CA VAL A 95 15.75 7.48 -3.44
C VAL A 95 15.02 7.71 -4.77
N TYR A 96 13.70 7.53 -4.80
CA TYR A 96 12.91 7.79 -6.00
C TYR A 96 12.52 9.26 -6.09
N PRO A 97 12.43 9.85 -7.31
CA PRO A 97 11.96 11.21 -7.50
C PRO A 97 10.43 11.33 -7.36
N GLY A 98 9.94 12.55 -7.14
CA GLY A 98 8.51 12.88 -7.19
C GLY A 98 7.81 12.86 -5.83
N THR A 99 6.49 12.89 -5.89
CA THR A 99 5.57 12.84 -4.74
C THR A 99 5.59 11.46 -4.06
N PRO A 100 5.11 11.33 -2.81
CA PRO A 100 5.05 10.03 -2.13
C PRO A 100 4.34 8.94 -2.95
N MET A 101 3.26 9.29 -3.65
CA MET A 101 2.55 8.36 -4.53
C MET A 101 3.40 7.93 -5.73
N GLU A 102 4.08 8.86 -6.39
CA GLU A 102 4.95 8.57 -7.54
C GLU A 102 6.14 7.69 -7.13
N LYS A 103 6.76 7.98 -5.97
CA LYS A 103 7.82 7.15 -5.39
C LYS A 103 7.36 5.71 -5.12
N LEU A 104 6.20 5.55 -4.49
CA LEU A 104 5.64 4.23 -4.20
C LEU A 104 5.23 3.49 -5.49
N CYS A 105 4.70 4.20 -6.49
CA CYS A 105 4.43 3.62 -7.81
C CYS A 105 5.71 3.14 -8.49
N ALA A 106 6.79 3.94 -8.46
CA ALA A 106 8.09 3.57 -9.02
C ALA A 106 8.68 2.34 -8.30
N PHE A 107 8.62 2.31 -6.97
CA PHE A 107 9.04 1.15 -6.17
C PHE A 107 8.29 -0.13 -6.53
N LEU A 108 6.97 -0.04 -6.74
CA LEU A 108 6.13 -1.19 -7.11
C LEU A 108 6.10 -1.46 -8.63
N GLU A 109 6.74 -0.61 -9.45
CA GLU A 109 6.70 -0.64 -10.92
C GLU A 109 5.28 -0.64 -11.48
N VAL A 110 4.42 0.18 -10.88
CA VAL A 110 3.06 0.39 -11.35
C VAL A 110 2.88 1.82 -11.90
N SER A 111 1.89 2.01 -12.78
CA SER A 111 1.65 3.32 -13.39
C SER A 111 1.15 4.35 -12.37
N ALA A 112 1.81 5.50 -12.31
CA ALA A 112 1.37 6.67 -11.55
C ALA A 112 0.31 7.53 -12.29
N LYS A 113 -0.16 7.11 -13.46
CA LYS A 113 -1.14 7.88 -14.27
C LYS A 113 -2.59 7.78 -13.77
N SER A 114 -2.88 6.86 -12.86
CA SER A 114 -4.21 6.67 -12.26
C SER A 114 -4.22 7.15 -10.80
N PRO A 115 -5.40 7.36 -10.18
CA PRO A 115 -5.52 7.85 -8.79
C PRO A 115 -4.93 6.93 -7.72
N GLN A 116 -4.58 5.69 -8.04
CA GLN A 116 -3.91 4.74 -7.14
C GLN A 116 -4.49 4.70 -5.71
N LYS A 117 -5.82 4.55 -5.60
CA LYS A 117 -6.56 4.57 -4.31
C LYS A 117 -5.88 3.77 -3.21
N LYS A 118 -5.48 2.53 -3.53
CA LYS A 118 -4.89 1.60 -2.54
C LYS A 118 -3.55 2.11 -2.01
N LEU A 119 -2.72 2.63 -2.89
CA LEU A 119 -1.41 3.16 -2.53
C LEU A 119 -1.54 4.47 -1.73
N ASN A 120 -2.45 5.37 -2.14
CA ASN A 120 -2.73 6.59 -1.37
C ASN A 120 -3.36 6.28 0.01
N MET A 121 -4.13 5.19 0.13
CA MET A 121 -4.62 4.73 1.43
C MET A 121 -3.48 4.26 2.34
N PHE A 122 -2.52 3.49 1.80
CA PHE A 122 -1.32 3.09 2.54
C PHE A 122 -0.48 4.30 2.96
N LEU A 123 -0.19 5.22 2.04
CA LEU A 123 0.56 6.45 2.34
C LEU A 123 -0.12 7.26 3.42
N ARG A 124 -1.45 7.40 3.37
CA ARG A 124 -2.21 8.08 4.42
C ARG A 124 -1.98 7.39 5.77
N TRP A 125 -2.07 6.08 5.84
CA TRP A 125 -1.85 5.34 7.09
C TRP A 125 -0.44 5.56 7.65
N MET A 126 0.57 5.63 6.81
CA MET A 126 1.97 5.79 7.24
C MET A 126 2.32 7.23 7.62
N ILE A 127 1.75 8.24 6.96
CA ILE A 127 2.19 9.64 7.04
C ILE A 127 1.30 10.48 7.96
N ARG A 128 -0.05 10.26 7.93
CA ARG A 128 -0.98 11.12 8.67
C ARG A 128 -0.93 10.81 10.16
N LYS A 129 -0.66 11.85 10.96
CA LYS A 129 -0.70 11.86 12.42
C LYS A 129 -2.07 12.32 12.92
N GLU A 130 -2.28 12.27 14.22
CA GLU A 130 -3.49 12.79 14.88
C GLU A 130 -4.77 12.04 14.43
N SER A 131 -4.67 10.73 14.27
CA SER A 131 -5.78 9.86 13.88
C SER A 131 -5.73 8.57 14.69
N GLU A 132 -6.86 8.10 15.18
CA GLU A 132 -6.98 6.80 15.86
C GLU A 132 -6.81 5.61 14.90
N VAL A 133 -6.89 5.86 13.58
CA VAL A 133 -6.85 4.84 12.53
C VAL A 133 -5.49 4.77 11.85
N ASP A 134 -4.84 5.92 11.64
CA ASP A 134 -3.58 6.01 10.91
C ASP A 134 -2.39 5.86 11.88
N PHE A 135 -1.28 5.28 11.39
CA PHE A 135 -0.10 5.02 12.22
C PHE A 135 0.78 6.26 12.40
N GLY A 136 0.92 7.09 11.36
CA GLY A 136 1.72 8.31 11.38
C GLY A 136 3.20 8.09 11.74
N ILE A 137 3.76 6.96 11.33
CA ILE A 137 5.14 6.53 11.68
C ILE A 137 6.19 7.05 10.72
N TRP A 138 5.80 7.48 9.52
CA TRP A 138 6.69 8.09 8.54
C TRP A 138 6.87 9.59 8.81
N LYS A 139 8.11 10.07 8.76
CA LYS A 139 8.48 11.45 9.11
C LYS A 139 9.08 12.23 7.93
N SER A 140 9.57 11.53 6.92
CA SER A 140 10.25 12.11 5.76
C SER A 140 9.30 12.67 4.70
N PHE A 141 8.00 12.43 4.84
CA PHE A 141 6.99 12.89 3.91
C PHE A 141 6.01 13.87 4.58
N ASP A 142 5.64 14.93 3.86
CA ASP A 142 4.65 15.89 4.33
C ASP A 142 3.22 15.37 4.03
N ARG A 143 2.31 15.56 4.98
CA ARG A 143 0.88 15.23 4.80
C ARG A 143 0.22 16.05 3.68
N ARG A 144 0.78 17.21 3.33
CA ARG A 144 0.30 18.05 2.23
C ARG A 144 0.51 17.45 0.85
N ASP A 145 1.43 16.48 0.74
CA ASP A 145 1.70 15.76 -0.51
C ASP A 145 0.79 14.52 -0.69
N LEU A 146 -0.08 14.25 0.28
CA LEU A 146 -1.02 13.13 0.21
C LEU A 146 -2.19 13.46 -0.73
N LEU A 147 -2.50 12.51 -1.59
CA LEU A 147 -3.74 12.53 -2.38
C LEU A 147 -4.84 11.76 -1.65
N ILE A 148 -6.07 12.23 -1.82
CA ILE A 148 -7.24 11.52 -1.31
C ILE A 148 -7.30 10.10 -1.95
N PRO A 149 -7.56 9.04 -1.16
CA PRO A 149 -7.81 7.71 -1.71
C PRO A 149 -9.10 7.69 -2.53
N LEU A 150 -9.02 8.17 -3.77
CA LEU A 150 -10.16 8.42 -4.64
C LEU A 150 -10.82 7.13 -5.09
N ASP A 151 -12.15 7.07 -4.99
CA ASP A 151 -13.01 6.09 -5.64
C ASP A 151 -14.28 6.79 -6.18
N THR A 152 -15.19 6.02 -6.78
CA THR A 152 -16.43 6.55 -7.36
C THR A 152 -17.34 7.22 -6.33
N HIS A 153 -17.37 6.72 -5.08
CA HIS A 153 -18.14 7.36 -4.01
C HIS A 153 -17.52 8.69 -3.59
N VAL A 154 -16.19 8.72 -3.42
CA VAL A 154 -15.48 9.95 -3.07
C VAL A 154 -15.61 10.98 -4.20
N CYS A 155 -15.51 10.58 -5.49
CA CYS A 155 -15.74 11.48 -6.63
C CYS A 155 -17.12 12.14 -6.55
N ARG A 156 -18.17 11.32 -6.34
CA ARG A 156 -19.54 11.81 -6.25
C ARG A 156 -19.77 12.75 -5.05
N VAL A 157 -19.30 12.37 -3.88
CA VAL A 157 -19.45 13.19 -2.68
C VAL A 157 -18.68 14.50 -2.83
N ALA A 158 -17.45 14.48 -3.32
CA ALA A 158 -16.65 15.69 -3.56
C ALA A 158 -17.33 16.65 -4.56
N TYR A 159 -17.94 16.13 -5.62
CA TYR A 159 -18.72 16.89 -6.58
C TYR A 159 -19.95 17.53 -5.91
N LEU A 160 -20.73 16.76 -5.14
CA LEU A 160 -21.91 17.28 -4.44
C LEU A 160 -21.58 18.34 -3.39
N LEU A 161 -20.38 18.28 -2.79
CA LEU A 161 -19.89 19.28 -1.85
C LEU A 161 -19.23 20.51 -2.51
N GLY A 162 -19.15 20.54 -3.85
CA GLY A 162 -18.50 21.64 -4.60
C GLY A 162 -16.98 21.67 -4.43
N LEU A 163 -16.34 20.57 -4.04
CA LEU A 163 -14.88 20.46 -3.94
C LEU A 163 -14.22 20.23 -5.30
N THR A 164 -14.99 19.81 -6.29
CA THR A 164 -14.55 19.57 -7.67
C THR A 164 -15.72 19.78 -8.65
N ASP A 165 -15.40 20.10 -9.88
CA ASP A 165 -16.39 20.34 -10.95
C ASP A 165 -16.79 19.07 -11.71
N THR A 166 -16.28 17.90 -11.31
CA THR A 166 -16.49 16.64 -12.02
C THR A 166 -16.52 15.42 -11.12
N GLU A 167 -17.35 14.44 -11.47
CA GLU A 167 -17.36 13.09 -10.84
C GLU A 167 -16.35 12.12 -11.47
N THR A 168 -15.48 12.59 -12.36
CA THR A 168 -14.55 11.72 -13.10
C THR A 168 -13.51 11.09 -12.19
N PHE A 169 -13.38 9.76 -12.25
CA PHE A 169 -12.31 9.03 -11.57
C PHE A 169 -10.98 9.22 -12.32
N SER A 170 -10.23 10.26 -11.94
CA SER A 170 -8.96 10.62 -12.58
C SER A 170 -7.95 11.17 -11.58
N LEU A 171 -6.66 11.07 -11.92
CA LEU A 171 -5.59 11.67 -11.10
C LEU A 171 -5.74 13.20 -11.01
N LYS A 172 -6.17 13.85 -12.10
CA LYS A 172 -6.45 15.29 -12.09
C LYS A 172 -7.51 15.62 -11.03
N ASN A 173 -8.61 14.84 -10.97
CA ASN A 173 -9.66 15.05 -9.99
C ASN A 173 -9.17 14.81 -8.56
N ALA A 174 -8.34 13.77 -8.34
CA ALA A 174 -7.74 13.50 -7.02
C ALA A 174 -6.82 14.64 -6.52
N ARG A 175 -6.24 15.43 -7.43
CA ARG A 175 -5.41 16.60 -7.10
C ARG A 175 -6.24 17.87 -6.86
N ASN A 176 -7.46 17.92 -7.37
CA ASN A 176 -8.35 19.07 -7.19
C ASN A 176 -9.13 19.02 -5.88
N ILE A 177 -9.35 17.82 -5.34
CA ILE A 177 -10.01 17.57 -4.05
C ILE A 177 -8.99 17.74 -2.90
#